data_4effb1963f3fefdba62c36a0d375cb66
#
_entry.id   4effb1963f3fefdba62c36a0d375cb66
#
_cell.length_a   1.000
_cell.length_b   1.000
_cell.length_c   1.000
_cell.angle_alpha   90.00
_cell.angle_beta   90.00
_cell.angle_gamma   90.00
#
_symmetry.space_group_name_H-M   'P 1'
#
loop_
_entity.id
_entity.type
_entity.pdbx_description
1 polymer ?
#
loop_
_entity_poly.entity_id
_entity_poly.type
_entity_poly.pdbx_seq_one_letter_code
_entity_poly.pdbx_strand_id
1 'polypeptide(L)'
;ISLTELENGNVQLGVHIADVSEYVKEGGPLDREALNRGTSVYLPDRVIPMLPVELSNGICSLNEGEDRFALSCLMEFSAEGELVHSEICESVIRSDCRLTYTTVNQIITNHEPELCEHYAEFVPMLERMDVLARQLRALRSERGYIDFDFPESKVILSPSGKPLEIRAYERNEATRLIEEIGRAHV
;
A
#
# COMPACT_ATOMS: atom_id res chain seq x y z
N ILE A 1 -4.02 -1.33 -4.77
CA ILE A 1 -4.90 -0.14 -4.85
C ILE A 1 -5.32 0.11 -6.29
N SER A 2 -6.50 0.66 -6.49
CA SER A 2 -7.02 1.09 -7.81
C SER A 2 -7.69 2.45 -7.70
N LEU A 3 -7.76 3.20 -8.79
CA LEU A 3 -8.51 4.44 -8.86
C LEU A 3 -9.18 4.54 -10.22
N THR A 4 -10.48 4.87 -10.21
CA THR A 4 -11.30 5.01 -11.42
C THR A 4 -12.06 6.32 -11.35
N GLU A 5 -12.09 7.07 -12.45
CA GLU A 5 -12.94 8.25 -12.58
C GLU A 5 -14.37 7.80 -12.90
N LEU A 6 -15.34 8.39 -12.18
CA LEU A 6 -16.75 8.11 -12.34
C LEU A 6 -17.40 9.12 -13.30
N GLU A 7 -18.53 8.74 -13.92
CA GLU A 7 -19.26 9.59 -14.87
C GLU A 7 -19.76 10.94 -14.25
N ASN A 8 -19.96 10.96 -12.93
CA ASN A 8 -20.36 12.16 -12.19
C ASN A 8 -19.18 13.10 -11.85
N GLY A 9 -17.96 12.79 -12.29
CA GLY A 9 -16.75 13.56 -12.02
C GLY A 9 -16.06 13.25 -10.68
N ASN A 10 -16.64 12.36 -9.86
CA ASN A 10 -16.02 11.84 -8.66
C ASN A 10 -14.96 10.78 -9.01
N VAL A 11 -14.18 10.39 -8.02
CA VAL A 11 -13.23 9.29 -8.16
C VAL A 11 -13.57 8.15 -7.20
N GLN A 12 -13.46 6.92 -7.67
CA GLN A 12 -13.56 5.73 -6.83
C GLN A 12 -12.15 5.20 -6.54
N LEU A 13 -11.77 5.25 -5.27
CA LEU A 13 -10.55 4.65 -4.75
C LEU A 13 -10.85 3.25 -4.23
N GLY A 14 -10.12 2.25 -4.71
CA GLY A 14 -10.16 0.87 -4.20
C GLY A 14 -8.91 0.55 -3.40
N VAL A 15 -9.08 0.17 -2.13
CA VAL A 15 -8.03 -0.39 -1.28
C VAL A 15 -8.32 -1.87 -1.10
N HIS A 16 -7.38 -2.71 -1.53
CA HIS A 16 -7.53 -4.16 -1.55
C HIS A 16 -6.48 -4.79 -0.64
N ILE A 17 -6.93 -5.55 0.33
CA ILE A 17 -6.07 -6.26 1.28
C ILE A 17 -6.31 -7.75 1.09
N ALA A 18 -5.25 -8.56 1.04
CA ALA A 18 -5.38 -10.00 0.92
C ALA A 18 -6.30 -10.56 2.01
N ASP A 19 -7.30 -11.34 1.62
CA ASP A 19 -8.21 -11.99 2.56
C ASP A 19 -7.54 -13.20 3.20
N VAL A 20 -6.77 -12.94 4.25
CA VAL A 20 -6.10 -13.97 5.04
C VAL A 20 -7.12 -14.86 5.76
N SER A 21 -8.29 -14.32 6.10
CA SER A 21 -9.33 -15.05 6.84
C SER A 21 -9.96 -16.18 6.03
N GLU A 22 -9.84 -16.16 4.71
CA GLU A 22 -10.24 -17.29 3.86
C GLU A 22 -9.42 -18.55 4.15
N TYR A 23 -8.15 -18.39 4.49
CA TYR A 23 -7.19 -19.48 4.72
C TYR A 23 -6.95 -19.76 6.22
N VAL A 24 -6.95 -18.73 7.05
CA VAL A 24 -6.66 -18.81 8.49
C VAL A 24 -7.99 -18.69 9.25
N LYS A 25 -8.58 -19.82 9.55
CA LYS A 25 -9.88 -19.87 10.26
C LYS A 25 -9.66 -19.70 11.76
N GLU A 26 -10.58 -18.94 12.40
CA GLU A 26 -10.58 -18.69 13.84
C GLU A 26 -10.51 -19.99 14.67
N GLY A 27 -9.65 -20.01 15.69
CA GLY A 27 -9.41 -21.18 16.53
C GLY A 27 -8.68 -22.33 15.83
N GLY A 28 -8.30 -22.20 14.56
CA GLY A 28 -7.53 -23.19 13.80
C GLY A 28 -6.06 -23.28 14.26
N PRO A 29 -5.30 -24.25 13.76
CA PRO A 29 -3.89 -24.39 14.13
C PRO A 29 -3.03 -23.20 13.70
N LEU A 30 -3.30 -22.61 12.52
CA LEU A 30 -2.60 -21.46 12.00
C LEU A 30 -2.91 -20.20 12.81
N ASP A 31 -4.19 -20.01 13.18
CA ASP A 31 -4.63 -18.88 14.01
C ASP A 31 -3.96 -18.93 15.40
N ARG A 32 -3.96 -20.10 16.05
CA ARG A 32 -3.29 -20.27 17.35
C ARG A 32 -1.79 -20.02 17.27
N GLU A 33 -1.12 -20.47 16.22
CA GLU A 33 0.31 -20.21 16.03
C GLU A 33 0.57 -18.73 15.76
N ALA A 34 -0.25 -18.09 14.92
CA ALA A 34 -0.15 -16.67 14.64
C ALA A 34 -0.35 -15.81 15.91
N LEU A 35 -1.33 -16.20 16.75
CA LEU A 35 -1.57 -15.56 18.04
C LEU A 35 -0.36 -15.72 18.99
N ASN A 36 0.25 -16.90 19.03
CA ASN A 36 1.44 -17.15 19.84
C ASN A 36 2.65 -16.32 19.39
N ARG A 37 2.84 -16.13 18.08
CA ARG A 37 3.89 -15.27 17.52
C ARG A 37 3.59 -13.79 17.71
N GLY A 38 2.33 -13.39 17.66
CA GLY A 38 1.83 -12.03 17.86
C GLY A 38 2.13 -11.05 16.74
N THR A 39 3.24 -11.21 16.01
CA THR A 39 3.64 -10.36 14.88
C THR A 39 4.67 -11.05 13.99
N SER A 40 4.85 -10.53 12.78
CA SER A 40 6.05 -10.82 11.97
C SER A 40 7.22 -9.95 12.46
N VAL A 41 8.41 -10.53 12.53
CA VAL A 41 9.64 -9.83 12.97
C VAL A 41 10.51 -9.54 11.75
N TYR A 42 10.77 -8.26 11.50
CA TYR A 42 11.58 -7.77 10.39
C TYR A 42 13.00 -7.49 10.87
N LEU A 43 13.93 -8.39 10.55
CA LEU A 43 15.34 -8.19 10.78
C LEU A 43 16.00 -7.53 9.56
N PRO A 44 17.18 -6.95 9.69
CA PRO A 44 17.85 -6.28 8.57
C PRO A 44 18.13 -7.19 7.36
N ASP A 45 18.27 -8.52 7.57
CA ASP A 45 18.62 -9.51 6.56
C ASP A 45 17.50 -10.50 6.23
N ARG A 46 16.47 -10.60 7.08
CA ARG A 46 15.40 -11.59 6.92
C ARG A 46 14.12 -11.18 7.64
N VAL A 47 13.03 -11.85 7.27
CA VAL A 47 11.75 -11.75 7.97
C VAL A 47 11.46 -13.09 8.64
N ILE A 48 11.03 -13.07 9.90
CA ILE A 48 10.42 -14.20 10.60
C ILE A 48 8.91 -13.98 10.55
N PRO A 49 8.19 -14.63 9.64
CA PRO A 49 6.78 -14.32 9.42
C PRO A 49 5.90 -14.90 10.53
N MET A 50 4.79 -14.20 10.82
CA MET A 50 3.76 -14.67 11.73
C MET A 50 2.98 -15.86 11.18
N LEU A 51 2.76 -15.89 9.87
CA LEU A 51 2.13 -16.99 9.11
C LEU A 51 3.17 -17.75 8.29
N PRO A 52 2.90 -19.00 7.90
CA PRO A 52 3.77 -19.76 7.00
C PRO A 52 4.10 -18.98 5.72
N VAL A 53 5.32 -19.18 5.19
CA VAL A 53 5.80 -18.48 3.98
C VAL A 53 4.92 -18.78 2.76
N GLU A 54 4.36 -19.97 2.68
CA GLU A 54 3.42 -20.39 1.63
C GLU A 54 2.14 -19.54 1.61
N LEU A 55 1.72 -19.02 2.76
CA LEU A 55 0.63 -18.05 2.85
C LEU A 55 1.14 -16.64 2.63
N SER A 56 2.10 -16.18 3.43
CA SER A 56 2.52 -14.78 3.45
C SER A 56 3.17 -14.31 2.14
N ASN A 57 3.94 -15.17 1.46
CA ASN A 57 4.60 -14.85 0.19
C ASN A 57 3.96 -15.55 -1.03
N GLY A 58 3.04 -16.49 -0.78
CA GLY A 58 2.34 -17.28 -1.78
C GLY A 58 0.89 -16.82 -1.96
N ILE A 59 -0.04 -17.62 -1.44
CA ILE A 59 -1.49 -17.49 -1.71
C ILE A 59 -2.07 -16.15 -1.24
N CYS A 60 -1.59 -15.59 -0.12
CA CYS A 60 -2.02 -14.30 0.40
C CYS A 60 -1.20 -13.11 -0.16
N SER A 61 -0.18 -13.36 -1.00
CA SER A 61 0.53 -12.27 -1.66
C SER A 61 -0.22 -11.81 -2.90
N LEU A 62 -0.46 -10.50 -3.02
CA LEU A 62 -1.12 -9.91 -4.18
C LEU A 62 -0.14 -9.79 -5.35
N ASN A 63 0.28 -10.96 -5.87
CA ASN A 63 1.24 -11.06 -6.97
C ASN A 63 0.63 -10.57 -8.28
N GLU A 64 1.47 -9.97 -9.10
CA GLU A 64 1.08 -9.48 -10.44
C GLU A 64 0.57 -10.61 -11.33
N GLY A 65 -0.55 -10.36 -12.01
CA GLY A 65 -1.16 -11.29 -12.97
C GLY A 65 -1.88 -12.49 -12.36
N GLU A 66 -1.98 -12.59 -11.03
CA GLU A 66 -2.62 -13.71 -10.36
C GLU A 66 -3.90 -13.29 -9.66
N ASP A 67 -4.95 -14.14 -9.76
CA ASP A 67 -6.20 -13.92 -9.03
C ASP A 67 -5.99 -14.20 -7.54
N ARG A 68 -6.45 -13.28 -6.69
CA ARG A 68 -6.33 -13.36 -5.24
C ARG A 68 -7.61 -12.95 -4.54
N PHE A 69 -7.97 -13.69 -3.50
CA PHE A 69 -9.02 -13.25 -2.59
C PHE A 69 -8.56 -12.02 -1.84
N ALA A 70 -9.43 -11.02 -1.80
CA ALA A 70 -9.18 -9.77 -1.12
C ALA A 70 -10.43 -9.26 -0.40
N LEU A 71 -10.20 -8.57 0.71
CA LEU A 71 -11.19 -7.69 1.30
C LEU A 71 -10.97 -6.30 0.72
N SER A 72 -11.95 -5.80 -0.01
CA SER A 72 -11.86 -4.53 -0.73
C SER A 72 -12.70 -3.47 -0.06
N CYS A 73 -12.11 -2.30 0.14
CA CYS A 73 -12.81 -1.08 0.51
C CYS A 73 -12.87 -0.18 -0.72
N LEU A 74 -14.07 0.04 -1.25
CA LEU A 74 -14.35 0.93 -2.37
C LEU A 74 -14.90 2.24 -1.82
N MET A 75 -14.23 3.34 -2.12
CA MET A 75 -14.56 4.67 -1.59
C MET A 75 -14.74 5.66 -2.72
N GLU A 76 -15.89 6.33 -2.75
CA GLU A 76 -16.15 7.42 -3.69
C GLU A 76 -15.80 8.75 -3.03
N PHE A 77 -14.95 9.53 -3.69
CA PHE A 77 -14.57 10.88 -3.28
C PHE A 77 -15.06 11.91 -4.28
N SER A 78 -15.56 13.05 -3.77
CA SER A 78 -15.89 14.20 -4.59
C SER A 78 -14.65 14.85 -5.19
N ALA A 79 -14.86 15.83 -6.09
CA ALA A 79 -13.78 16.64 -6.65
C ALA A 79 -12.97 17.41 -5.59
N GLU A 80 -13.56 17.68 -4.44
CA GLU A 80 -12.94 18.37 -3.29
C GLU A 80 -12.22 17.39 -2.33
N GLY A 81 -12.33 16.07 -2.57
CA GLY A 81 -11.74 15.03 -1.72
C GLY A 81 -12.62 14.64 -0.53
N GLU A 82 -13.90 14.98 -0.53
CA GLU A 82 -14.84 14.54 0.51
C GLU A 82 -15.32 13.11 0.23
N LEU A 83 -15.37 12.27 1.25
CA LEU A 83 -15.91 10.91 1.14
C LEU A 83 -17.44 10.97 0.98
N VAL A 84 -17.92 10.54 -0.18
CA VAL A 84 -19.35 10.51 -0.54
C VAL A 84 -19.99 9.18 -0.18
N HIS A 85 -19.31 8.07 -0.49
CA HIS A 85 -19.78 6.71 -0.26
C HIS A 85 -18.62 5.77 0.00
N SER A 86 -18.86 4.73 0.78
CA SER A 86 -17.91 3.63 0.97
C SER A 86 -18.61 2.29 1.12
N GLU A 87 -17.98 1.25 0.60
CA GLU A 87 -18.43 -0.13 0.68
C GLU A 87 -17.24 -1.04 0.98
N ILE A 88 -17.45 -2.01 1.88
CA ILE A 88 -16.48 -3.07 2.16
C ILE A 88 -17.08 -4.39 1.66
N CYS A 89 -16.33 -5.10 0.82
CA CYS A 89 -16.79 -6.36 0.25
C CYS A 89 -15.66 -7.39 0.12
N GLU A 90 -16.04 -8.66 0.17
CA GLU A 90 -15.18 -9.75 -0.29
C GLU A 90 -15.07 -9.70 -1.81
N SER A 91 -13.86 -9.89 -2.32
CA SER A 91 -13.59 -9.75 -3.76
C SER A 91 -12.51 -10.71 -4.25
N VAL A 92 -12.45 -10.87 -5.56
CA VAL A 92 -11.30 -11.48 -6.23
C VAL A 92 -10.66 -10.37 -7.07
N ILE A 93 -9.38 -10.11 -6.84
CA ILE A 93 -8.63 -9.13 -7.61
C ILE A 93 -7.49 -9.80 -8.37
N ARG A 94 -7.08 -9.15 -9.45
CA ARG A 94 -5.84 -9.45 -10.17
C ARG A 94 -5.01 -8.18 -10.20
N SER A 95 -3.79 -8.25 -9.65
CA SER A 95 -2.87 -7.11 -9.66
C SER A 95 -2.29 -6.95 -11.06
N ASP A 96 -2.43 -5.78 -11.65
CA ASP A 96 -1.93 -5.50 -13.00
C ASP A 96 -0.43 -5.21 -13.01
N CYS A 97 0.09 -4.60 -11.93
CA CYS A 97 1.49 -4.22 -11.86
C CYS A 97 1.99 -4.12 -10.41
N ARG A 98 3.23 -4.57 -10.18
CA ARG A 98 3.93 -4.38 -8.92
C ARG A 98 4.92 -3.22 -9.01
N LEU A 99 4.55 -2.09 -8.42
CA LEU A 99 5.37 -0.88 -8.40
C LEU A 99 6.14 -0.74 -7.07
N THR A 100 7.30 -0.07 -7.12
CA THR A 100 8.06 0.30 -5.91
C THR A 100 7.85 1.76 -5.57
N TYR A 101 8.03 2.14 -4.30
CA TYR A 101 7.98 3.55 -3.89
C TYR A 101 8.96 4.44 -4.68
N THR A 102 10.17 3.93 -4.96
CA THR A 102 11.16 4.66 -5.74
C THR A 102 10.67 4.92 -7.16
N THR A 103 10.15 3.89 -7.84
CA THR A 103 9.61 4.01 -9.20
C THR A 103 8.43 4.99 -9.25
N VAL A 104 7.46 4.83 -8.34
CA VAL A 104 6.29 5.73 -8.30
C VAL A 104 6.72 7.17 -8.02
N ASN A 105 7.64 7.39 -7.06
CA ASN A 105 8.14 8.73 -6.76
C ASN A 105 8.83 9.38 -7.97
N GLN A 106 9.62 8.63 -8.74
CA GLN A 106 10.25 9.14 -9.96
C GLN A 106 9.22 9.49 -11.03
N ILE A 107 8.13 8.73 -11.14
CA ILE A 107 7.04 9.03 -12.07
C ILE A 107 6.30 10.31 -11.65
N ILE A 108 5.77 10.36 -10.41
CA ILE A 108 4.87 11.46 -9.98
C ILE A 108 5.59 12.77 -9.66
N THR A 109 6.89 12.71 -9.27
CA THR A 109 7.65 13.89 -8.86
C THR A 109 8.57 14.40 -9.97
N ASN A 110 9.31 13.50 -10.61
CA ASN A 110 10.34 13.84 -11.56
C ASN A 110 9.90 13.69 -13.03
N HIS A 111 8.76 13.02 -13.27
CA HIS A 111 8.27 12.67 -14.61
C HIS A 111 9.38 12.03 -15.47
N GLU A 112 10.13 11.07 -14.86
CA GLU A 112 11.25 10.40 -15.51
C GLU A 112 10.81 9.76 -16.83
N PRO A 113 11.31 10.21 -18.00
CA PRO A 113 10.74 9.84 -19.29
C PRO A 113 10.73 8.33 -19.57
N GLU A 114 11.82 7.63 -19.22
CA GLU A 114 11.94 6.18 -19.44
C GLU A 114 10.91 5.40 -18.60
N LEU A 115 10.66 5.83 -17.35
CA LEU A 115 9.67 5.20 -16.48
C LEU A 115 8.25 5.56 -16.90
N CYS A 116 8.01 6.82 -17.30
CA CYS A 116 6.70 7.24 -17.80
C CYS A 116 6.32 6.52 -19.09
N GLU A 117 7.29 6.24 -19.98
CA GLU A 117 7.05 5.43 -21.18
C GLU A 117 6.80 3.97 -20.83
N HIS A 118 7.61 3.38 -19.95
CA HIS A 118 7.48 1.98 -19.56
C HIS A 118 6.16 1.69 -18.84
N TYR A 119 5.69 2.61 -17.99
CA TYR A 119 4.46 2.50 -17.20
C TYR A 119 3.34 3.42 -17.70
N ALA A 120 3.32 3.74 -19.00
CA ALA A 120 2.42 4.74 -19.58
C ALA A 120 0.93 4.50 -19.27
N GLU A 121 0.52 3.24 -19.15
CA GLU A 121 -0.84 2.85 -18.82
C GLU A 121 -1.23 3.27 -17.39
N PHE A 122 -0.27 3.27 -16.44
CA PHE A 122 -0.52 3.55 -15.03
C PHE A 122 -0.25 5.01 -14.63
N VAL A 123 0.49 5.77 -15.43
CA VAL A 123 0.87 7.15 -15.12
C VAL A 123 -0.34 8.03 -14.80
N PRO A 124 -1.42 8.06 -15.62
CA PRO A 124 -2.58 8.90 -15.32
C PRO A 124 -3.25 8.56 -13.99
N MET A 125 -3.36 7.26 -13.68
CA MET A 125 -3.92 6.81 -12.41
C MET A 125 -3.04 7.23 -11.22
N LEU A 126 -1.72 7.09 -11.32
CA LEU A 126 -0.77 7.49 -10.27
C LEU A 126 -0.80 8.99 -10.01
N GLU A 127 -0.85 9.81 -11.06
CA GLU A 127 -0.98 11.27 -10.94
C GLU A 127 -2.30 11.66 -10.27
N ARG A 128 -3.39 10.99 -10.62
CA ARG A 128 -4.70 11.22 -10.01
C ARG A 128 -4.73 10.79 -8.54
N MET A 129 -4.09 9.68 -8.19
CA MET A 129 -3.91 9.25 -6.80
C MET A 129 -3.11 10.27 -5.98
N ASP A 130 -2.07 10.86 -6.55
CA ASP A 130 -1.26 11.89 -5.88
C ASP A 130 -2.09 13.16 -5.60
N VAL A 131 -2.92 13.57 -6.57
CA VAL A 131 -3.87 14.69 -6.37
C VAL A 131 -4.82 14.39 -5.21
N LEU A 132 -5.46 13.22 -5.20
CA LEU A 132 -6.37 12.82 -4.12
C LEU A 132 -5.65 12.76 -2.77
N ALA A 133 -4.46 12.19 -2.70
CA ALA A 133 -3.67 12.12 -1.46
C ALA A 133 -3.36 13.51 -0.89
N ARG A 134 -3.03 14.48 -1.75
CA ARG A 134 -2.81 15.88 -1.33
C ARG A 134 -4.08 16.54 -0.81
N GLN A 135 -5.23 16.29 -1.45
CA GLN A 135 -6.53 16.79 -0.98
C GLN A 135 -6.89 16.21 0.40
N LEU A 136 -6.76 14.89 0.58
CA LEU A 136 -7.02 14.23 1.86
C LEU A 136 -6.11 14.78 2.98
N ARG A 137 -4.83 15.02 2.67
CA ARG A 137 -3.88 15.63 3.61
C ARG A 137 -4.28 17.05 3.98
N ALA A 138 -4.70 17.87 3.01
CA ALA A 138 -5.15 19.25 3.25
C ALA A 138 -6.36 19.26 4.20
N LEU A 139 -7.38 18.45 3.92
CA LEU A 139 -8.56 18.33 4.77
C LEU A 139 -8.24 17.88 6.20
N ARG A 140 -7.27 16.96 6.35
CA ARG A 140 -6.81 16.54 7.67
C ARG A 140 -6.07 17.65 8.41
N SER A 141 -5.23 18.40 7.70
CA SER A 141 -4.52 19.54 8.30
C SER A 141 -5.48 20.60 8.83
N GLU A 142 -6.56 20.88 8.11
CA GLU A 142 -7.64 21.78 8.57
C GLU A 142 -8.33 21.27 9.83
N ARG A 143 -8.41 19.93 10.01
CA ARG A 143 -8.97 19.30 11.23
C ARG A 143 -7.99 19.27 12.40
N GLY A 144 -6.79 19.86 12.27
CA GLY A 144 -5.78 19.93 13.34
C GLY A 144 -4.87 18.71 13.43
N TYR A 145 -4.69 17.95 12.34
CA TYR A 145 -3.74 16.85 12.29
C TYR A 145 -2.30 17.33 12.52
N ILE A 146 -1.57 16.58 13.34
CA ILE A 146 -0.13 16.81 13.58
C ILE A 146 0.65 15.73 12.81
N ASP A 147 1.49 16.15 11.87
CA ASP A 147 2.41 15.25 11.16
C ASP A 147 3.69 15.06 11.97
N PHE A 148 3.81 13.88 12.59
CA PHE A 148 5.04 13.51 13.30
C PHE A 148 6.01 12.87 12.30
N ASP A 149 7.08 13.58 11.97
CA ASP A 149 8.16 13.05 11.13
C ASP A 149 9.29 12.52 12.03
N PHE A 150 9.12 11.28 12.48
CA PHE A 150 10.18 10.58 13.20
C PHE A 150 11.16 9.94 12.21
N PRO A 151 12.48 10.19 12.34
CA PRO A 151 13.46 9.57 11.47
C PRO A 151 13.52 8.06 11.74
N GLU A 152 13.20 7.27 10.71
CA GLU A 152 13.41 5.84 10.71
C GLU A 152 14.81 5.50 10.19
N SER A 153 15.44 4.46 10.73
CA SER A 153 16.78 4.05 10.33
C SER A 153 16.74 2.78 9.48
N LYS A 154 17.46 2.81 8.35
CA LYS A 154 17.71 1.65 7.50
C LYS A 154 19.15 1.20 7.66
N VAL A 155 19.35 -0.06 8.06
CA VAL A 155 20.66 -0.70 8.14
C VAL A 155 21.02 -1.29 6.79
N ILE A 156 22.13 -0.85 6.20
CA ILE A 156 22.68 -1.40 4.97
C ILE A 156 23.67 -2.49 5.33
N LEU A 157 23.44 -3.69 4.81
CA LEU A 157 24.29 -4.86 5.07
C LEU A 157 25.17 -5.17 3.85
N SER A 158 26.35 -5.72 4.13
CA SER A 158 27.20 -6.37 3.10
C SER A 158 26.56 -7.68 2.63
N PRO A 159 27.02 -8.28 1.52
CA PRO A 159 26.61 -9.62 1.09
C PRO A 159 26.87 -10.71 2.15
N SER A 160 27.79 -10.47 3.09
CA SER A 160 28.08 -11.37 4.22
C SER A 160 27.26 -11.08 5.48
N GLY A 161 26.26 -10.19 5.41
CA GLY A 161 25.38 -9.85 6.53
C GLY A 161 26.00 -8.88 7.57
N LYS A 162 27.16 -8.29 7.30
CA LYS A 162 27.77 -7.30 8.22
C LYS A 162 27.18 -5.91 7.96
N PRO A 163 26.83 -5.15 9.02
CA PRO A 163 26.42 -3.76 8.88
C PRO A 163 27.51 -2.91 8.23
N LEU A 164 27.19 -2.21 7.17
CA LEU A 164 28.07 -1.28 6.46
C LEU A 164 27.77 0.16 6.84
N GLU A 165 26.49 0.50 6.94
CA GLU A 165 26.03 1.86 7.15
C GLU A 165 24.65 1.88 7.77
N ILE A 166 24.34 2.94 8.52
CA ILE A 166 22.98 3.26 8.97
C ILE A 166 22.58 4.57 8.30
N ARG A 167 21.51 4.54 7.52
CA ARG A 167 20.95 5.73 6.85
C ARG A 167 19.57 6.04 7.39
N ALA A 168 19.18 7.30 7.33
CA ALA A 168 17.79 7.68 7.51
C ALA A 168 16.96 7.12 6.36
N TYR A 169 15.76 6.63 6.67
CA TYR A 169 14.77 6.29 5.64
C TYR A 169 14.19 7.60 5.10
N GLU A 170 14.29 7.81 3.80
CA GLU A 170 13.73 9.02 3.17
C GLU A 170 12.24 8.82 2.90
N ARG A 171 11.41 9.62 3.57
CA ARG A 171 9.99 9.75 3.30
C ARG A 171 9.81 10.58 2.02
N ASN A 172 9.23 10.00 0.98
CA ASN A 172 8.99 10.65 -0.32
C ASN A 172 7.50 10.76 -0.64
N GLU A 173 7.13 11.39 -1.77
CA GLU A 173 5.72 11.60 -2.11
C GLU A 173 4.98 10.28 -2.34
N ALA A 174 5.63 9.23 -2.86
CA ALA A 174 4.99 7.93 -3.03
C ALA A 174 4.69 7.24 -1.69
N THR A 175 5.58 7.38 -0.67
CA THR A 175 5.30 6.86 0.68
C THR A 175 4.16 7.65 1.33
N ARG A 176 4.14 8.97 1.17
CA ARG A 176 3.06 9.83 1.65
C ARG A 176 1.71 9.52 0.98
N LEU A 177 1.72 9.23 -0.31
CA LEU A 177 0.52 8.82 -1.05
C LEU A 177 -0.09 7.56 -0.42
N ILE A 178 0.70 6.52 -0.16
CA ILE A 178 0.21 5.28 0.47
C ILE A 178 -0.22 5.51 1.93
N GLU A 179 0.46 6.37 2.68
CA GLU A 179 0.04 6.73 4.04
C GLU A 179 -1.35 7.36 4.06
N GLU A 180 -1.64 8.29 3.14
CA GLU A 180 -2.95 8.95 3.06
C GLU A 180 -4.05 7.99 2.59
N ILE A 181 -3.80 7.22 1.52
CA ILE A 181 -4.72 6.21 1.00
C ILE A 181 -4.96 5.11 2.05
N GLY A 182 -3.90 4.63 2.71
CA GLY A 182 -4.01 3.62 3.74
C GLY A 182 -4.80 4.07 4.97
N ARG A 183 -4.96 5.36 5.19
CA ARG A 183 -5.80 5.94 6.26
C ARG A 183 -7.22 6.25 5.82
N ALA A 184 -7.47 6.34 4.54
CA ALA A 184 -8.81 6.66 4.02
C ALA A 184 -9.83 5.55 4.31
N HIS A 185 -9.38 4.30 4.48
CA HIS A 185 -10.24 3.14 4.72
C HIS A 185 -10.40 2.76 6.21
N VAL A 186 -9.89 3.58 7.15
CA VAL A 186 -9.97 3.34 8.62
C VAL A 186 -11.06 4.19 9.26
#